data_ff4513c681874c5202be457ebeb30c72
#
_entry.id   ff4513c681874c5202be457ebeb30c72
#
_cell.length_a   1.000
_cell.length_b   1.000
_cell.length_c   1.000
_cell.angle_alpha   90.00
_cell.angle_beta   90.00
_cell.angle_gamma   90.00
#
_symmetry.space_group_name_H-M   'P 1'
#
loop_
_entity.id
_entity.type
_entity.pdbx_description
1 polymer ?
#
loop_
_entity_poly.entity_id
_entity_poly.type
_entity_poly.pdbx_seq_one_letter_code
_entity_poly.pdbx_strand_id
1 'polypeptide(L)'
;NTVKIFMNVTTGEMLIEDDKILKKVFENSELVLVHAENEMIDKAIELNKNYGKGLYVCHIPSAEELKKVISAKKNKELNTKEHPIYAEVTPHHLFLNTEIRESTERNKMLLRMKPELREKSDNEFLWEAINQREVDTIGTDHAPHLISEKLEKITFGMPGVETSLALMINAFNEGKISLETIQKLMCENPAKIMKIEKRGKLQEGFFADIIVVDTQKDWIVGVDDTIESKCGWTPYENWKLKGKNTMTIVNGKIIYENGKINDIPKGKEIKFSE
;
A
#
# COMPACT_ATOMS: atom_id res chain seq x y z
N ASN A 1 13.21 0.83 15.77
CA ASN A 1 13.78 1.39 14.54
C ASN A 1 13.22 0.66 13.32
N THR A 2 12.45 1.36 12.48
CA THR A 2 11.96 0.86 11.19
C THR A 2 12.64 1.67 10.09
N VAL A 3 13.12 0.99 9.04
CA VAL A 3 13.81 1.63 7.92
C VAL A 3 13.26 1.12 6.58
N LYS A 4 13.08 2.03 5.60
CA LYS A 4 12.80 1.68 4.21
C LYS A 4 14.07 1.79 3.39
N ILE A 5 14.35 0.76 2.59
CA ILE A 5 15.47 0.72 1.64
C ILE A 5 15.01 0.34 0.24
N PHE A 6 15.82 0.70 -0.75
CA PHE A 6 15.59 0.37 -2.15
C PHE A 6 16.71 -0.55 -2.62
N MET A 7 16.34 -1.78 -3.00
CA MET A 7 17.25 -2.82 -3.51
C MET A 7 17.18 -2.94 -5.04
N ASN A 8 16.28 -2.20 -5.68
CA ASN A 8 16.18 -2.03 -7.13
C ASN A 8 16.10 -0.55 -7.50
N VAL A 9 16.36 -0.24 -8.76
CA VAL A 9 16.33 1.14 -9.29
C VAL A 9 14.89 1.67 -9.28
N THR A 10 14.73 2.90 -8.77
CA THR A 10 13.49 3.67 -8.78
C THR A 10 13.78 5.13 -9.10
N THR A 11 12.87 6.05 -8.80
CA THR A 11 13.12 7.49 -8.98
C THR A 11 14.18 7.98 -7.99
N GLY A 12 15.20 8.64 -8.49
CA GLY A 12 16.30 9.20 -7.69
C GLY A 12 17.44 8.20 -7.41
N GLU A 13 18.45 8.65 -6.69
CA GLU A 13 19.66 7.89 -6.36
C GLU A 13 19.51 7.23 -4.98
N MET A 14 18.54 6.32 -4.83
CA MET A 14 18.25 5.66 -3.54
C MET A 14 18.67 4.20 -3.49
N LEU A 15 19.19 3.65 -4.57
CA LEU A 15 19.59 2.24 -4.66
C LEU A 15 20.73 1.92 -3.68
N ILE A 16 20.59 0.84 -2.94
CA ILE A 16 21.62 0.27 -2.07
C ILE A 16 22.01 -1.10 -2.61
N GLU A 17 23.20 -1.21 -3.19
CA GLU A 17 23.75 -2.45 -3.75
C GLU A 17 24.81 -3.10 -2.86
N ASP A 18 25.50 -2.30 -2.01
CA ASP A 18 26.59 -2.78 -1.16
C ASP A 18 26.08 -3.75 -0.08
N ASP A 19 26.52 -5.00 -0.17
CA ASP A 19 26.14 -6.07 0.76
C ASP A 19 26.52 -5.77 2.22
N LYS A 20 27.59 -5.02 2.46
CA LYS A 20 28.00 -4.64 3.81
C LYS A 20 27.06 -3.60 4.40
N ILE A 21 26.54 -2.69 3.56
CA ILE A 21 25.55 -1.70 3.98
C ILE A 21 24.22 -2.42 4.24
N LEU A 22 23.76 -3.26 3.31
CA LEU A 22 22.53 -4.04 3.47
C LEU A 22 22.56 -4.86 4.76
N LYS A 23 23.64 -5.61 5.00
CA LYS A 23 23.83 -6.36 6.25
C LYS A 23 23.69 -5.47 7.48
N LYS A 24 24.39 -4.33 7.53
CA LYS A 24 24.31 -3.39 8.67
C LYS A 24 22.92 -2.84 8.88
N VAL A 25 22.16 -2.58 7.80
CA VAL A 25 20.77 -2.14 7.90
C VAL A 25 19.91 -3.20 8.58
N PHE A 26 20.00 -4.47 8.15
CA PHE A 26 19.24 -5.55 8.76
C PHE A 26 19.64 -5.80 10.22
N GLU A 27 20.93 -5.79 10.56
CA GLU A 27 21.42 -5.98 11.92
C GLU A 27 20.94 -4.91 12.92
N ASN A 28 20.75 -3.66 12.45
CA ASN A 28 20.47 -2.51 13.31
C ASN A 28 18.99 -2.02 13.24
N SER A 29 18.11 -2.72 12.54
CA SER A 29 16.71 -2.35 12.39
C SER A 29 15.79 -3.41 12.97
N GLU A 30 14.70 -2.98 13.61
CA GLU A 30 13.65 -3.89 14.09
C GLU A 30 12.76 -4.41 12.95
N LEU A 31 12.56 -3.58 11.93
CA LEU A 31 11.80 -3.93 10.74
C LEU A 31 12.44 -3.23 9.54
N VAL A 32 12.81 -4.01 8.52
CA VAL A 32 13.31 -3.47 7.24
C VAL A 32 12.20 -3.58 6.20
N LEU A 33 11.77 -2.43 5.68
CA LEU A 33 10.86 -2.34 4.55
C LEU A 33 11.70 -2.28 3.27
N VAL A 34 11.39 -3.14 2.30
CA VAL A 34 12.19 -3.20 1.07
C VAL A 34 11.34 -2.87 -0.17
N HIS A 35 11.87 -1.99 -1.03
CA HIS A 35 11.54 -2.00 -2.44
C HIS A 35 12.46 -3.03 -3.08
N ALA A 36 11.95 -4.20 -3.40
CA ALA A 36 12.71 -5.32 -3.96
C ALA A 36 11.87 -6.01 -5.04
N GLU A 37 12.49 -6.28 -6.18
CA GLU A 37 11.91 -6.97 -7.32
C GLU A 37 12.75 -8.20 -7.68
N ASN A 38 12.13 -9.23 -8.23
CA ASN A 38 12.78 -10.44 -8.76
C ASN A 38 13.69 -11.14 -7.73
N GLU A 39 15.00 -11.29 -8.03
CA GLU A 39 15.99 -11.93 -7.17
C GLU A 39 16.32 -11.12 -5.89
N MET A 40 16.03 -9.82 -5.89
CA MET A 40 16.26 -9.01 -4.70
C MET A 40 15.29 -9.35 -3.56
N ILE A 41 14.13 -9.94 -3.87
CA ILE A 41 13.21 -10.48 -2.85
C ILE A 41 13.87 -11.67 -2.14
N ASP A 42 14.47 -12.61 -2.89
CA ASP A 42 15.16 -13.76 -2.33
C ASP A 42 16.34 -13.31 -1.45
N LYS A 43 17.12 -12.31 -1.93
CA LYS A 43 18.21 -11.70 -1.18
C LYS A 43 17.73 -11.03 0.11
N ALA A 44 16.61 -10.31 0.07
CA ALA A 44 16.04 -9.68 1.27
C ALA A 44 15.58 -10.73 2.31
N ILE A 45 14.98 -11.82 1.86
CA ILE A 45 14.58 -12.96 2.72
C ILE A 45 15.80 -13.59 3.39
N GLU A 46 16.88 -13.82 2.64
CA GLU A 46 18.13 -14.37 3.17
C GLU A 46 18.79 -13.42 4.18
N LEU A 47 18.82 -12.11 3.89
CA LEU A 47 19.34 -11.10 4.81
C LEU A 47 18.52 -11.05 6.11
N ASN A 48 17.20 -11.14 6.02
CA ASN A 48 16.34 -11.18 7.20
C ASN A 48 16.60 -12.42 8.06
N LYS A 49 16.72 -13.60 7.42
CA LYS A 49 17.04 -14.86 8.13
C LYS A 49 18.35 -14.76 8.90
N ASN A 50 19.40 -14.19 8.28
CA ASN A 50 20.75 -14.23 8.80
C ASN A 50 21.07 -13.07 9.76
N TYR A 51 20.43 -11.92 9.59
CA TYR A 51 20.82 -10.68 10.26
C TYR A 51 19.63 -9.83 10.74
N GLY A 52 18.42 -10.04 10.20
CA GLY A 52 17.27 -9.17 10.44
C GLY A 52 16.49 -9.53 11.70
N LYS A 53 15.52 -8.68 12.04
CA LYS A 53 14.52 -8.88 13.09
C LYS A 53 13.09 -8.79 12.54
N GLY A 54 12.95 -8.49 11.26
CA GLY A 54 11.69 -8.44 10.54
C GLY A 54 11.87 -7.87 9.13
N LEU A 55 11.16 -8.46 8.17
CA LEU A 55 11.15 -8.06 6.77
C LEU A 55 9.74 -7.70 6.34
N TYR A 56 9.59 -6.57 5.68
CA TYR A 56 8.34 -6.14 5.05
C TYR A 56 8.59 -5.88 3.56
N VAL A 57 8.05 -6.75 2.71
CA VAL A 57 8.17 -6.61 1.26
C VAL A 57 7.04 -5.71 0.77
N CYS A 58 7.39 -4.51 0.33
CA CYS A 58 6.45 -3.49 -0.10
C CYS A 58 5.90 -3.77 -1.50
N HIS A 59 4.68 -3.29 -1.77
CA HIS A 59 4.07 -3.12 -3.10
C HIS A 59 4.36 -4.25 -4.10
N ILE A 60 4.17 -5.51 -3.73
CA ILE A 60 4.44 -6.69 -4.57
C ILE A 60 3.51 -6.67 -5.79
N PRO A 61 4.04 -6.66 -7.04
CA PRO A 61 3.24 -6.41 -8.23
C PRO A 61 2.74 -7.67 -8.94
N SER A 62 3.37 -8.85 -8.71
CA SER A 62 3.17 -10.04 -9.53
C SER A 62 2.93 -11.32 -8.74
N ALA A 63 2.34 -12.29 -9.42
CA ALA A 63 2.16 -13.65 -8.92
C ALA A 63 3.50 -14.33 -8.61
N GLU A 64 4.51 -14.16 -9.47
CA GLU A 64 5.83 -14.77 -9.30
C GLU A 64 6.49 -14.29 -8.01
N GLU A 65 6.54 -12.97 -7.81
CA GLU A 65 7.19 -12.36 -6.65
C GLU A 65 6.42 -12.65 -5.36
N LEU A 66 5.07 -12.59 -5.39
CA LEU A 66 4.28 -12.91 -4.21
C LEU A 66 4.40 -14.39 -3.83
N LYS A 67 4.52 -15.32 -4.77
CA LYS A 67 4.77 -16.75 -4.49
C LYS A 67 6.09 -16.97 -3.75
N LYS A 68 7.16 -16.24 -4.06
CA LYS A 68 8.43 -16.28 -3.32
C LYS A 68 8.21 -15.88 -1.85
N VAL A 69 7.53 -14.77 -1.61
CA VAL A 69 7.23 -14.29 -0.26
C VAL A 69 6.32 -15.26 0.49
N ILE A 70 5.25 -15.78 -0.14
CA ILE A 70 4.36 -16.79 0.45
C ILE A 70 5.13 -18.06 0.83
N SER A 71 6.02 -18.54 -0.05
CA SER A 71 6.87 -19.71 0.24
C SER A 71 7.75 -19.47 1.47
N ALA A 72 8.39 -18.30 1.54
CA ALA A 72 9.19 -17.92 2.69
C ALA A 72 8.35 -17.80 3.98
N LYS A 73 7.15 -17.22 3.91
CA LYS A 73 6.22 -17.13 5.05
C LYS A 73 5.79 -18.50 5.59
N LYS A 74 5.65 -19.49 4.71
CA LYS A 74 5.30 -20.88 5.09
C LYS A 74 6.48 -21.69 5.62
N ASN A 75 7.69 -21.26 5.34
CA ASN A 75 8.90 -21.92 5.82
C ASN A 75 9.23 -21.49 7.26
N LYS A 76 9.15 -22.42 8.20
CA LYS A 76 9.37 -22.17 9.63
C LYS A 76 10.82 -21.79 9.99
N GLU A 77 11.78 -22.02 9.09
CA GLU A 77 13.17 -21.58 9.28
C GLU A 77 13.41 -20.14 8.80
N LEU A 78 12.55 -19.63 7.89
CA LEU A 78 12.65 -18.29 7.31
C LEU A 78 11.73 -17.28 8.00
N ASN A 79 10.55 -17.73 8.45
CA ASN A 79 9.53 -16.89 9.07
C ASN A 79 9.27 -17.36 10.49
N THR A 80 9.96 -16.76 11.43
CA THR A 80 9.86 -17.05 12.88
C THR A 80 9.28 -15.86 13.63
N LYS A 81 9.09 -15.97 14.94
CA LYS A 81 8.70 -14.82 15.76
C LYS A 81 9.79 -13.75 15.82
N GLU A 82 11.04 -14.18 15.76
CA GLU A 82 12.22 -13.32 15.77
C GLU A 82 12.51 -12.68 14.41
N HIS A 83 12.11 -13.34 13.32
CA HIS A 83 12.36 -12.93 11.94
C HIS A 83 11.08 -12.97 11.08
N PRO A 84 10.01 -12.22 11.45
CA PRO A 84 8.76 -12.26 10.70
C PRO A 84 8.92 -11.68 9.28
N ILE A 85 8.12 -12.20 8.35
CA ILE A 85 8.06 -11.74 6.97
C ILE A 85 6.64 -11.29 6.67
N TYR A 86 6.49 -10.07 6.14
CA TYR A 86 5.22 -9.45 5.77
C TYR A 86 5.17 -9.13 4.28
N ALA A 87 4.00 -9.27 3.68
CA ALA A 87 3.71 -9.00 2.27
C ALA A 87 2.70 -7.86 2.13
N GLU A 88 3.05 -6.84 1.35
CA GLU A 88 2.16 -5.75 0.99
C GLU A 88 1.82 -5.81 -0.50
N VAL A 89 0.55 -5.53 -0.82
CA VAL A 89 0.10 -5.23 -2.19
C VAL A 89 -0.49 -3.82 -2.23
N THR A 90 -0.71 -3.27 -3.43
CA THR A 90 -1.26 -1.93 -3.59
C THR A 90 -2.53 -1.95 -4.43
N PRO A 91 -3.45 -0.97 -4.26
CA PRO A 91 -4.64 -0.88 -5.11
C PRO A 91 -4.29 -0.82 -6.60
N HIS A 92 -3.23 -0.13 -6.99
CA HIS A 92 -2.89 -0.05 -8.41
C HIS A 92 -2.43 -1.40 -9.00
N HIS A 93 -1.73 -2.26 -8.26
CA HIS A 93 -1.43 -3.62 -8.72
C HIS A 93 -2.63 -4.57 -8.63
N LEU A 94 -3.70 -4.20 -7.93
CA LEU A 94 -4.95 -4.95 -7.87
C LEU A 94 -5.91 -4.58 -9.01
N PHE A 95 -5.92 -3.32 -9.46
CA PHE A 95 -6.93 -2.78 -10.37
C PHE A 95 -6.38 -2.35 -11.73
N LEU A 96 -5.08 -2.05 -11.86
CA LEU A 96 -4.44 -1.64 -13.10
C LEU A 96 -3.50 -2.75 -13.60
N ASN A 97 -3.30 -2.80 -14.91
CA ASN A 97 -2.43 -3.79 -15.56
C ASN A 97 -1.80 -3.21 -16.84
N THR A 98 -1.00 -4.01 -17.52
CA THR A 98 -0.33 -3.62 -18.77
C THR A 98 -1.32 -3.26 -19.87
N GLU A 99 -2.47 -3.96 -19.97
CA GLU A 99 -3.50 -3.66 -20.97
C GLU A 99 -4.03 -2.23 -20.79
N ILE A 100 -4.34 -1.82 -19.58
CA ILE A 100 -4.80 -0.45 -19.27
C ILE A 100 -3.69 0.57 -19.54
N ARG A 101 -2.45 0.26 -19.13
CA ARG A 101 -1.29 1.13 -19.38
C ARG A 101 -1.08 1.35 -20.88
N GLU A 102 -1.12 0.30 -21.67
CA GLU A 102 -0.85 0.33 -23.13
C GLU A 102 -2.03 0.85 -23.95
N SER A 103 -3.20 1.08 -23.35
CA SER A 103 -4.42 1.49 -24.06
C SER A 103 -4.32 2.86 -24.75
N THR A 104 -3.49 3.78 -24.25
CA THR A 104 -3.22 5.09 -24.83
C THR A 104 -1.80 5.55 -24.55
N GLU A 105 -1.24 6.40 -25.41
CA GLU A 105 0.09 7.02 -25.18
C GLU A 105 0.12 7.85 -23.87
N ARG A 106 -1.00 8.50 -23.54
CA ARG A 106 -1.14 9.22 -22.28
C ARG A 106 -1.04 8.27 -21.08
N ASN A 107 -1.73 7.13 -21.13
CA ASN A 107 -1.68 6.12 -20.05
C ASN A 107 -0.27 5.54 -19.89
N LYS A 108 0.45 5.25 -20.97
CA LYS A 108 1.84 4.81 -20.93
C LYS A 108 2.72 5.77 -20.11
N MET A 109 2.47 7.06 -20.21
CA MET A 109 3.23 8.05 -19.46
C MET A 109 2.73 8.23 -18.03
N LEU A 110 1.43 8.36 -17.83
CA LEU A 110 0.85 8.60 -16.51
C LEU A 110 1.00 7.40 -15.57
N LEU A 111 0.85 6.18 -16.10
CA LEU A 111 0.91 4.94 -15.31
C LEU A 111 2.33 4.35 -15.18
N ARG A 112 3.37 5.12 -15.48
CA ARG A 112 4.76 4.74 -15.17
C ARG A 112 4.98 4.68 -13.65
N MET A 113 5.47 3.55 -13.19
CA MET A 113 5.74 3.31 -11.78
C MET A 113 6.78 2.20 -11.59
N LYS A 114 7.30 2.05 -10.41
CA LYS A 114 8.16 0.95 -9.97
C LYS A 114 7.68 0.41 -8.62
N PRO A 115 7.44 -0.91 -8.51
CA PRO A 115 7.44 -1.92 -9.57
C PRO A 115 6.40 -1.64 -10.65
N GLU A 116 6.66 -2.09 -11.88
CA GLU A 116 5.75 -1.85 -13.01
C GLU A 116 4.42 -2.61 -12.86
N LEU A 117 3.35 -2.08 -13.48
CA LEU A 117 2.10 -2.82 -13.66
C LEU A 117 2.36 -4.10 -14.45
N ARG A 118 1.70 -5.17 -14.04
CA ARG A 118 1.84 -6.51 -14.62
C ARG A 118 0.60 -6.92 -15.40
N GLU A 119 0.54 -8.17 -15.82
CA GLU A 119 -0.58 -8.70 -16.59
C GLU A 119 -1.86 -8.82 -15.73
N LYS A 120 -3.00 -8.91 -16.38
CA LYS A 120 -4.29 -9.10 -15.71
C LYS A 120 -4.31 -10.37 -14.85
N SER A 121 -3.64 -11.43 -15.26
CA SER A 121 -3.50 -12.66 -14.48
C SER A 121 -2.76 -12.45 -13.15
N ASP A 122 -1.86 -11.47 -13.09
CA ASP A 122 -1.21 -11.09 -11.83
C ASP A 122 -2.22 -10.41 -10.89
N ASN A 123 -3.06 -9.48 -11.42
CA ASN A 123 -4.13 -8.90 -10.60
C ASN A 123 -5.04 -9.99 -9.98
N GLU A 124 -5.45 -10.99 -10.80
CA GLU A 124 -6.31 -12.10 -10.36
C GLU A 124 -5.64 -12.92 -9.25
N PHE A 125 -4.36 -13.24 -9.40
CA PHE A 125 -3.60 -13.96 -8.37
C PHE A 125 -3.45 -13.15 -7.08
N LEU A 126 -3.20 -11.83 -7.16
CA LEU A 126 -3.10 -10.98 -5.97
C LEU A 126 -4.43 -10.95 -5.19
N TRP A 127 -5.57 -10.89 -5.87
CA TRP A 127 -6.90 -11.00 -5.24
C TRP A 127 -7.11 -12.36 -4.58
N GLU A 128 -6.71 -13.45 -5.23
CA GLU A 128 -6.78 -14.80 -4.66
C GLU A 128 -5.93 -14.89 -3.38
N ALA A 129 -4.69 -14.40 -3.41
CA ALA A 129 -3.79 -14.38 -2.27
C ALA A 129 -4.34 -13.57 -1.08
N ILE A 130 -5.01 -12.45 -1.33
CA ILE A 130 -5.72 -11.69 -0.28
C ILE A 130 -6.79 -12.58 0.38
N ASN A 131 -7.62 -13.26 -0.41
CA ASN A 131 -8.69 -14.11 0.11
C ASN A 131 -8.15 -15.36 0.85
N GLN A 132 -6.96 -15.84 0.47
CA GLN A 132 -6.24 -16.90 1.16
C GLN A 132 -5.47 -16.42 2.41
N ARG A 133 -5.52 -15.12 2.73
CA ARG A 133 -4.82 -14.48 3.86
C ARG A 133 -3.30 -14.57 3.78
N GLU A 134 -2.76 -14.61 2.57
CA GLU A 134 -1.32 -14.64 2.32
C GLU A 134 -0.69 -13.24 2.30
N VAL A 135 -1.51 -12.20 2.07
CA VAL A 135 -1.15 -10.79 2.11
C VAL A 135 -1.41 -10.22 3.50
N ASP A 136 -0.50 -9.41 4.01
CA ASP A 136 -0.60 -8.81 5.35
C ASP A 136 -1.18 -7.41 5.34
N THR A 137 -0.89 -6.62 4.31
CA THR A 137 -1.32 -5.21 4.24
C THR A 137 -1.64 -4.76 2.83
N ILE A 138 -2.44 -3.71 2.74
CA ILE A 138 -2.67 -2.94 1.51
C ILE A 138 -2.11 -1.53 1.75
N GLY A 139 -0.98 -1.24 1.11
CA GLY A 139 -0.36 0.09 1.08
C GLY A 139 -0.74 0.85 -0.18
N THR A 140 -0.53 2.15 -0.21
CA THR A 140 -0.90 2.97 -1.38
C THR A 140 0.24 3.22 -2.34
N ASP A 141 1.47 3.15 -1.85
CA ASP A 141 2.65 3.63 -2.56
C ASP A 141 2.40 5.01 -3.21
N HIS A 142 1.77 5.92 -2.43
CA HIS A 142 1.41 7.26 -2.90
C HIS A 142 2.66 8.07 -3.25
N ALA A 143 2.99 8.11 -4.54
CA ALA A 143 4.15 8.81 -5.08
C ALA A 143 3.68 9.80 -6.18
N PRO A 144 3.04 10.92 -5.80
CA PRO A 144 2.42 11.85 -6.71
C PRO A 144 3.46 12.72 -7.43
N HIS A 145 3.27 12.89 -8.73
CA HIS A 145 3.97 13.84 -9.58
C HIS A 145 2.94 14.73 -10.30
N LEU A 146 3.30 15.92 -10.67
CA LEU A 146 2.44 16.75 -11.53
C LEU A 146 2.25 16.07 -12.90
N ILE A 147 1.11 16.30 -13.54
CA ILE A 147 0.85 15.78 -14.90
C ILE A 147 1.94 16.23 -15.87
N SER A 148 2.38 17.49 -15.81
CA SER A 148 3.48 17.99 -16.65
C SER A 148 4.77 17.20 -16.45
N GLU A 149 5.12 16.89 -15.20
CA GLU A 149 6.31 16.07 -14.91
C GLU A 149 6.19 14.66 -15.48
N LYS A 150 5.01 14.04 -15.37
CA LYS A 150 4.75 12.71 -15.92
C LYS A 150 4.81 12.69 -17.45
N LEU A 151 4.40 13.76 -18.12
CA LEU A 151 4.38 13.85 -19.58
C LEU A 151 5.72 14.29 -20.17
N GLU A 152 6.47 15.12 -19.47
CA GLU A 152 7.72 15.71 -19.98
C GLU A 152 8.97 14.95 -19.53
N LYS A 153 8.89 14.23 -18.40
CA LYS A 153 10.02 13.52 -17.80
C LYS A 153 9.71 12.03 -17.58
N ILE A 154 10.76 11.24 -17.46
CA ILE A 154 10.63 9.87 -17.01
C ILE A 154 10.59 9.87 -15.47
N THR A 155 9.38 9.88 -14.91
CA THR A 155 9.14 9.78 -13.48
C THR A 155 8.34 8.53 -13.15
N PHE A 156 8.66 7.87 -12.04
CA PHE A 156 7.95 6.69 -11.58
C PHE A 156 7.11 7.03 -10.35
N GLY A 157 5.85 6.59 -10.34
CA GLY A 157 4.92 6.80 -9.25
C GLY A 157 3.59 7.44 -9.68
N MET A 158 2.57 7.22 -8.85
CA MET A 158 1.20 7.69 -9.05
C MET A 158 0.57 8.13 -7.74
N PRO A 159 -0.43 9.06 -7.77
CA PRO A 159 -1.26 9.29 -6.59
C PRO A 159 -2.17 8.09 -6.31
N GLY A 160 -2.31 7.70 -5.03
CA GLY A 160 -3.09 6.52 -4.65
C GLY A 160 -3.85 6.66 -3.33
N VAL A 161 -3.41 7.56 -2.41
CA VAL A 161 -3.96 7.63 -1.05
C VAL A 161 -5.44 8.01 -1.02
N GLU A 162 -5.87 8.91 -1.90
CA GLU A 162 -7.22 9.46 -1.91
C GLU A 162 -8.28 8.46 -2.39
N THR A 163 -7.90 7.59 -3.33
CA THR A 163 -8.82 6.63 -3.97
C THR A 163 -8.74 5.22 -3.37
N SER A 164 -7.73 4.92 -2.56
CA SER A 164 -7.44 3.56 -2.09
C SER A 164 -8.60 2.91 -1.36
N LEU A 165 -9.22 3.59 -0.39
CA LEU A 165 -10.36 3.04 0.36
C LEU A 165 -11.58 2.84 -0.55
N ALA A 166 -11.87 3.81 -1.41
CA ALA A 166 -13.03 3.74 -2.30
C ALA A 166 -12.93 2.57 -3.29
N LEU A 167 -11.74 2.31 -3.83
CA LEU A 167 -11.45 1.15 -4.68
C LEU A 167 -11.70 -0.16 -3.92
N MET A 168 -11.26 -0.25 -2.67
CA MET A 168 -11.45 -1.46 -1.86
C MET A 168 -12.93 -1.67 -1.48
N ILE A 169 -13.69 -0.59 -1.21
CA ILE A 169 -15.14 -0.70 -0.97
C ILE A 169 -15.88 -1.08 -2.27
N ASN A 170 -15.43 -0.58 -3.42
CA ASN A 170 -15.96 -1.03 -4.71
C ASN A 170 -15.71 -2.53 -4.93
N ALA A 171 -14.50 -3.02 -4.62
CA ALA A 171 -14.17 -4.44 -4.68
C ALA A 171 -15.04 -5.29 -3.71
N PHE A 172 -15.38 -4.75 -2.53
CA PHE A 172 -16.36 -5.38 -1.64
C PHE A 172 -17.73 -5.52 -2.31
N ASN A 173 -18.24 -4.47 -2.96
CA ASN A 173 -19.50 -4.53 -3.68
C ASN A 173 -19.47 -5.49 -4.89
N GLU A 174 -18.30 -5.71 -5.47
CA GLU A 174 -18.06 -6.71 -6.53
C GLU A 174 -17.88 -8.15 -5.97
N GLY A 175 -17.92 -8.33 -4.66
CA GLY A 175 -17.72 -9.64 -4.00
C GLY A 175 -16.28 -10.16 -4.00
N LYS A 176 -15.31 -9.32 -4.27
CA LYS A 176 -13.87 -9.68 -4.33
C LYS A 176 -13.21 -9.78 -2.95
N ILE A 177 -13.72 -9.03 -1.97
CA ILE A 177 -13.13 -8.93 -0.62
C ILE A 177 -14.22 -8.64 0.43
N SER A 178 -14.04 -9.06 1.68
CA SER A 178 -14.95 -8.70 2.77
C SER A 178 -14.53 -7.40 3.48
N LEU A 179 -15.48 -6.73 4.14
CA LEU A 179 -15.18 -5.53 4.94
C LEU A 179 -14.21 -5.82 6.09
N GLU A 180 -14.32 -7.00 6.72
CA GLU A 180 -13.39 -7.43 7.76
C GLU A 180 -11.97 -7.56 7.22
N THR A 181 -11.82 -8.07 5.99
CA THR A 181 -10.50 -8.20 5.36
C THR A 181 -9.92 -6.82 5.03
N ILE A 182 -10.74 -5.88 4.52
CA ILE A 182 -10.31 -4.49 4.29
C ILE A 182 -9.82 -3.86 5.61
N GLN A 183 -10.61 -3.97 6.68
CA GLN A 183 -10.25 -3.43 7.99
C GLN A 183 -8.94 -4.04 8.51
N LYS A 184 -8.75 -5.35 8.36
CA LYS A 184 -7.49 -6.01 8.76
C LYS A 184 -6.30 -5.50 7.97
N LEU A 185 -6.38 -5.49 6.63
CA LEU A 185 -5.24 -5.19 5.76
C LEU A 185 -4.90 -3.70 5.73
N MET A 186 -5.87 -2.81 5.95
CA MET A 186 -5.66 -1.35 5.89
C MET A 186 -5.59 -0.66 7.26
N CYS A 187 -5.98 -1.33 8.35
CA CYS A 187 -6.02 -0.71 9.68
C CYS A 187 -5.31 -1.56 10.74
N GLU A 188 -5.81 -2.78 11.04
CA GLU A 188 -5.34 -3.58 12.17
C GLU A 188 -3.91 -4.08 11.95
N ASN A 189 -3.64 -4.71 10.81
CA ASN A 189 -2.34 -5.29 10.53
C ASN A 189 -1.24 -4.21 10.40
N PRO A 190 -1.44 -3.09 9.67
CA PRO A 190 -0.44 -2.01 9.67
C PRO A 190 -0.12 -1.49 11.07
N ALA A 191 -1.14 -1.27 11.91
CA ALA A 191 -0.93 -0.82 13.29
C ALA A 191 -0.14 -1.84 14.11
N LYS A 192 -0.45 -3.15 13.96
CA LYS A 192 0.24 -4.23 14.66
C LYS A 192 1.68 -4.40 14.18
N ILE A 193 1.91 -4.43 12.87
CA ILE A 193 3.26 -4.62 12.27
C ILE A 193 4.18 -3.47 12.63
N MET A 194 3.66 -2.24 12.56
CA MET A 194 4.42 -1.02 12.90
C MET A 194 4.42 -0.73 14.40
N LYS A 195 3.85 -1.62 15.23
CA LYS A 195 3.74 -1.48 16.70
C LYS A 195 3.08 -0.16 17.14
N ILE A 196 2.11 0.35 16.38
CA ILE A 196 1.41 1.61 16.68
C ILE A 196 0.44 1.38 17.84
N GLU A 197 0.59 2.17 18.90
CA GLU A 197 -0.23 2.05 20.10
C GLU A 197 -1.65 2.59 19.91
N LYS A 198 -2.63 1.81 20.38
CA LYS A 198 -4.03 2.21 20.54
C LYS A 198 -4.71 2.74 19.26
N ARG A 199 -4.31 2.20 18.08
CA ARG A 199 -4.90 2.50 16.77
C ARG A 199 -5.18 1.21 16.00
N GLY A 200 -5.87 1.32 14.87
CA GLY A 200 -6.18 0.21 13.97
C GLY A 200 -7.40 -0.61 14.32
N LYS A 201 -8.04 -0.36 15.47
CA LYS A 201 -9.26 -1.06 15.94
C LYS A 201 -10.25 -0.11 16.60
N LEU A 202 -11.53 -0.45 16.50
CA LEU A 202 -12.58 0.14 17.34
C LEU A 202 -12.64 -0.65 18.65
N GLN A 203 -12.00 -0.12 19.69
CA GLN A 203 -11.89 -0.75 20.99
C GLN A 203 -11.85 0.31 22.09
N GLU A 204 -12.45 0.02 23.24
CA GLU A 204 -12.39 0.91 24.41
C GLU A 204 -10.93 1.20 24.81
N GLY A 205 -10.61 2.46 25.07
CA GLY A 205 -9.26 2.93 25.39
C GLY A 205 -8.36 3.19 24.17
N PHE A 206 -8.85 2.95 22.94
CA PHE A 206 -8.16 3.31 21.70
C PHE A 206 -8.52 4.73 21.25
N PHE A 207 -7.65 5.33 20.43
CA PHE A 207 -7.97 6.60 19.81
C PHE A 207 -9.18 6.46 18.89
N ALA A 208 -10.07 7.44 18.92
CA ALA A 208 -11.24 7.49 18.04
C ALA A 208 -10.82 8.02 16.65
N ASP A 209 -10.10 7.19 15.90
CA ASP A 209 -9.79 7.39 14.49
C ASP A 209 -10.74 6.50 13.71
N ILE A 210 -11.78 7.10 13.16
CA ILE A 210 -12.93 6.38 12.60
C ILE A 210 -13.26 6.93 11.22
N ILE A 211 -13.52 6.03 10.28
CA ILE A 211 -14.06 6.35 8.97
C ILE A 211 -15.48 5.79 8.88
N VAL A 212 -16.43 6.63 8.43
CA VAL A 212 -17.79 6.20 8.11
C VAL A 212 -17.93 6.11 6.60
N VAL A 213 -18.34 4.94 6.11
CA VAL A 213 -18.48 4.65 4.69
C VAL A 213 -19.92 4.34 4.35
N ASP A 214 -20.46 5.02 3.33
CA ASP A 214 -21.68 4.59 2.65
C ASP A 214 -21.29 3.58 1.56
N THR A 215 -21.55 2.31 1.81
CA THR A 215 -21.17 1.22 0.89
C THR A 215 -22.03 1.15 -0.37
N GLN A 216 -23.16 1.89 -0.42
CA GLN A 216 -24.10 1.81 -1.55
C GLN A 216 -24.05 3.04 -2.45
N LYS A 217 -23.32 4.09 -2.10
CA LYS A 217 -23.27 5.33 -2.86
C LYS A 217 -22.53 5.13 -4.19
N ASP A 218 -23.24 5.30 -5.30
CA ASP A 218 -22.64 5.37 -6.63
C ASP A 218 -22.05 6.78 -6.88
N TRP A 219 -20.88 6.84 -7.50
CA TRP A 219 -20.21 8.09 -7.82
C TRP A 219 -19.11 7.91 -8.89
N ILE A 220 -18.68 9.01 -9.51
CA ILE A 220 -17.63 9.01 -10.55
C ILE A 220 -16.44 9.80 -10.04
N VAL A 221 -15.26 9.16 -10.01
CA VAL A 221 -14.01 9.75 -9.53
C VAL A 221 -13.62 10.96 -10.39
N GLY A 222 -13.35 12.09 -9.73
CA GLY A 222 -12.95 13.35 -10.39
C GLY A 222 -14.08 14.10 -11.10
N VAL A 223 -15.34 13.60 -11.02
CA VAL A 223 -16.53 14.25 -11.57
C VAL A 223 -17.50 14.63 -10.43
N ASP A 224 -17.80 13.70 -9.55
CA ASP A 224 -18.70 13.91 -8.40
C ASP A 224 -17.96 14.42 -7.16
N ASP A 225 -16.66 14.58 -7.23
CA ASP A 225 -15.79 15.17 -6.22
C ASP A 225 -14.58 15.87 -6.85
N THR A 226 -13.90 16.68 -6.04
CA THR A 226 -12.61 17.25 -6.41
C THR A 226 -11.48 16.31 -6.04
N ILE A 227 -10.42 16.29 -6.83
CA ILE A 227 -9.17 15.62 -6.47
C ILE A 227 -8.40 16.56 -5.53
N GLU A 228 -8.37 16.20 -4.25
CA GLU A 228 -7.72 16.99 -3.18
C GLU A 228 -6.19 16.83 -3.18
N SER A 229 -5.68 15.73 -3.74
CA SER A 229 -4.25 15.51 -3.88
C SER A 229 -3.62 16.66 -4.68
N LYS A 230 -2.57 17.28 -4.14
CA LYS A 230 -1.91 18.48 -4.70
C LYS A 230 -1.44 18.32 -6.16
N CYS A 231 -1.23 17.09 -6.61
CA CYS A 231 -0.89 16.80 -8.01
C CYS A 231 -2.05 17.02 -8.99
N GLY A 232 -3.31 17.10 -8.50
CA GLY A 232 -4.51 17.46 -9.26
C GLY A 232 -5.00 16.38 -10.23
N TRP A 233 -4.63 15.11 -10.04
CA TRP A 233 -5.06 13.99 -10.88
C TRP A 233 -5.05 12.67 -10.14
N THR A 234 -5.72 11.66 -10.73
CA THR A 234 -5.69 10.27 -10.27
C THR A 234 -5.68 9.31 -11.47
N PRO A 235 -5.05 8.12 -11.38
CA PRO A 235 -5.12 7.13 -12.44
C PRO A 235 -6.52 6.53 -12.64
N TYR A 236 -7.45 6.81 -11.75
CA TYR A 236 -8.83 6.29 -11.76
C TYR A 236 -9.87 7.34 -12.17
N GLU A 237 -9.44 8.44 -12.76
CA GLU A 237 -10.35 9.50 -13.24
C GLU A 237 -11.44 8.93 -14.17
N ASN A 238 -12.68 9.37 -13.98
CA ASN A 238 -13.89 8.86 -14.66
C ASN A 238 -14.29 7.41 -14.34
N TRP A 239 -13.63 6.75 -13.39
CA TRP A 239 -14.11 5.43 -12.93
C TRP A 239 -15.40 5.58 -12.15
N LYS A 240 -16.37 4.69 -12.48
CA LYS A 240 -17.61 4.54 -11.72
C LYS A 240 -17.35 3.61 -10.55
N LEU A 241 -17.46 4.12 -9.34
CA LEU A 241 -17.26 3.34 -8.12
C LEU A 241 -18.55 3.28 -7.31
N LYS A 242 -18.68 2.21 -6.55
CA LYS A 242 -19.72 2.03 -5.55
C LYS A 242 -19.13 1.96 -4.16
N GLY A 243 -19.56 2.89 -3.30
CA GLY A 243 -19.05 3.07 -1.94
C GLY A 243 -18.14 4.28 -1.81
N LYS A 244 -18.46 5.15 -0.85
CA LYS A 244 -17.73 6.40 -0.61
C LYS A 244 -17.58 6.68 0.88
N ASN A 245 -16.41 7.21 1.26
CA ASN A 245 -16.22 7.79 2.58
C ASN A 245 -17.13 9.01 2.76
N THR A 246 -17.93 9.03 3.81
CA THR A 246 -18.84 10.13 4.14
C THR A 246 -18.36 10.96 5.32
N MET A 247 -17.56 10.37 6.24
CA MET A 247 -17.00 11.07 7.39
C MET A 247 -15.65 10.48 7.80
N THR A 248 -14.73 11.35 8.21
CA THR A 248 -13.47 10.97 8.83
C THR A 248 -13.31 11.66 10.18
N ILE A 249 -13.08 10.88 11.21
CA ILE A 249 -12.85 11.32 12.58
C ILE A 249 -11.40 11.01 12.94
N VAL A 250 -10.67 11.99 13.46
CA VAL A 250 -9.30 11.82 13.96
C VAL A 250 -9.24 12.30 15.39
N ASN A 251 -8.75 11.45 16.29
CA ASN A 251 -8.70 11.72 17.74
C ASN A 251 -10.04 12.21 18.31
N GLY A 252 -11.16 11.64 17.84
CA GLY A 252 -12.51 11.98 18.28
C GLY A 252 -13.10 13.28 17.72
N LYS A 253 -12.48 13.87 16.69
CA LYS A 253 -12.97 15.09 16.05
C LYS A 253 -13.24 14.85 14.57
N ILE A 254 -14.39 15.30 14.08
CA ILE A 254 -14.75 15.23 12.66
C ILE A 254 -13.84 16.19 11.88
N ILE A 255 -13.01 15.64 10.97
CA ILE A 255 -12.12 16.42 10.10
C ILE A 255 -12.62 16.49 8.68
N TYR A 256 -13.46 15.55 8.28
CA TYR A 256 -14.11 15.53 6.97
C TYR A 256 -15.55 15.03 7.13
N GLU A 257 -16.49 15.68 6.48
CA GLU A 257 -17.88 15.27 6.42
C GLU A 257 -18.54 15.72 5.12
N ASN A 258 -19.04 14.77 4.32
CA ASN A 258 -19.80 15.00 3.09
C ASN A 258 -19.17 16.05 2.13
N GLY A 259 -17.88 15.91 1.83
CA GLY A 259 -17.15 16.80 0.92
C GLY A 259 -16.59 18.06 1.59
N LYS A 260 -16.79 18.25 2.89
CA LYS A 260 -16.28 19.41 3.61
C LYS A 260 -15.13 19.01 4.54
N ILE A 261 -14.00 19.70 4.40
CA ILE A 261 -12.85 19.56 5.29
C ILE A 261 -12.98 20.61 6.42
N ASN A 262 -12.91 20.12 7.66
CA ASN A 262 -12.89 20.98 8.84
C ASN A 262 -11.43 21.26 9.21
N ASP A 263 -11.00 22.51 9.02
CA ASP A 263 -9.63 22.95 9.36
C ASP A 263 -9.48 23.18 10.86
N ILE A 264 -9.35 22.08 11.60
CA ILE A 264 -9.07 22.10 13.04
C ILE A 264 -7.80 21.26 13.29
N PRO A 265 -6.72 21.76 13.89
CA PRO A 265 -5.53 20.97 14.21
C PRO A 265 -5.86 19.76 15.08
N LYS A 266 -5.56 18.54 14.63
CA LYS A 266 -5.98 17.29 15.29
C LYS A 266 -4.87 16.27 15.42
N GLY A 267 -3.76 16.47 14.72
CA GLY A 267 -2.63 15.57 14.76
C GLY A 267 -2.14 15.37 16.21
N LYS A 268 -1.85 14.12 16.56
CA LYS A 268 -1.11 13.74 17.75
C LYS A 268 0.06 12.87 17.30
N GLU A 269 1.17 13.00 17.99
CA GLU A 269 2.31 12.13 17.78
C GLU A 269 1.90 10.67 17.94
N ILE A 270 2.31 9.84 16.98
CA ILE A 270 2.09 8.40 17.03
C ILE A 270 3.10 7.80 18.01
N LYS A 271 2.60 7.02 18.97
CA LYS A 271 3.44 6.26 19.90
C LYS A 271 3.57 4.82 19.40
N PHE A 272 4.75 4.26 19.61
CA PHE A 272 5.08 2.90 19.26
C PHE A 272 5.38 2.11 20.54
N SER A 273 4.85 0.87 20.63
CA SER A 273 5.21 -0.04 21.72
C SER A 273 6.62 -0.59 21.52
N GLU A 274 7.29 -0.89 22.62
CA GLU A 274 8.61 -1.51 22.64
C GLU A 274 8.61 -2.94 22.06
#